data_fd98f9c4d80a23c58728fe56cdcad04c
#
_entry.id   fd98f9c4d80a23c58728fe56cdcad04c
#
_cell.length_a   1.000
_cell.length_b   1.000
_cell.length_c   1.000
_cell.angle_alpha   90.00
_cell.angle_beta   90.00
_cell.angle_gamma   90.00
#
_symmetry.space_group_name_H-M   'P 1'
#
loop_
_entity.id
_entity.type
_entity.pdbx_description
1 polymer ?
#
loop_
_entity_poly.entity_id
_entity_poly.type
_entity_poly.pdbx_seq_one_letter_code
_entity_poly.pdbx_strand_id
1 'polypeptide(L)'
;KPLFMSDIRETLLTAIGQKKAETETSIFPAADLDFRGRSVLLVEDNELNSEIMVEILNEYGFVVDTAENGAEAVEKVKNATPGDYDLVLMDVQMPVMNGYEATRQIRALPDPALAGITILAMTANAFDEDRKKALECGMDSFLSKPIVIEELICALQNNLKCHLAERTSV
;
A
#
# COMPACT_ATOMS: atom_id res chain seq x y z
N LYS A 1 21.61 -12.07 18.43
CA LYS A 1 20.47 -11.51 19.17
C LYS A 1 19.43 -11.03 18.17
N PRO A 2 18.20 -11.46 18.28
CA PRO A 2 17.17 -10.87 17.47
C PRO A 2 17.05 -9.39 17.82
N LEU A 3 17.16 -8.53 16.80
CA LEU A 3 16.82 -7.12 16.95
C LEU A 3 15.32 -7.04 17.26
N PHE A 4 14.98 -6.58 18.44
CA PHE A 4 13.60 -6.34 18.78
C PHE A 4 13.04 -5.22 17.90
N MET A 5 11.83 -5.39 17.40
CA MET A 5 11.12 -4.45 16.55
C MET A 5 11.03 -3.04 17.13
N SER A 6 11.00 -2.92 18.45
CA SER A 6 11.10 -1.64 19.14
C SER A 6 12.34 -0.84 18.79
N ASP A 7 13.49 -1.50 18.58
CA ASP A 7 14.75 -0.82 18.26
C ASP A 7 14.79 -0.30 16.82
N ILE A 8 14.19 -1.02 15.87
CA ILE A 8 14.06 -0.58 14.48
C ILE A 8 13.08 0.59 14.37
N ARG A 9 12.00 0.56 15.12
CA ARG A 9 11.00 1.63 15.18
C ARG A 9 11.60 2.92 15.75
N GLU A 10 12.36 2.80 16.82
CA GLU A 10 13.04 3.93 17.47
C GLU A 10 14.15 4.53 16.59
N THR A 11 14.92 3.69 15.89
CA THR A 11 15.96 4.12 14.95
C THR A 11 15.37 4.82 13.72
N LEU A 12 14.28 4.35 13.18
CA LEU A 12 13.56 4.99 12.06
C LEU A 12 12.93 6.33 12.50
N LEU A 13 12.34 6.39 13.69
CA LEU A 13 11.78 7.62 14.25
C LEU A 13 12.87 8.66 14.54
N THR A 14 14.05 8.24 14.97
CA THR A 14 15.18 9.14 15.24
C THR A 14 15.81 9.67 13.95
N ALA A 15 15.89 8.85 12.90
CA ALA A 15 16.42 9.28 11.61
C ALA A 15 15.48 10.27 10.88
N ILE A 16 14.19 10.20 11.14
CA ILE A 16 13.16 11.08 10.55
C ILE A 16 12.89 12.32 11.44
N GLY A 17 13.27 12.25 12.73
CA GLY A 17 12.87 13.21 13.77
C GLY A 17 13.57 14.55 13.80
N GLN A 18 14.41 14.91 12.81
CA GLN A 18 15.12 16.19 12.82
C GLN A 18 14.54 17.28 11.92
N LYS A 19 13.29 17.20 11.53
CA LYS A 19 12.56 18.38 11.03
C LYS A 19 11.35 18.64 11.91
N LYS A 20 11.56 19.45 12.95
CA LYS A 20 10.50 20.18 13.63
C LYS A 20 9.79 21.07 12.61
N ALA A 21 8.65 20.63 12.17
CA ALA A 21 7.62 21.53 11.69
C ALA A 21 6.49 21.46 12.70
N GLU A 22 6.27 22.54 13.40
CA GLU A 22 5.08 22.78 14.18
C GLU A 22 3.91 22.83 13.21
N THR A 23 3.27 21.70 13.02
CA THR A 23 1.94 21.64 12.44
C THR A 23 1.12 20.82 13.42
N GLU A 24 0.06 21.41 13.90
CA GLU A 24 -0.89 20.82 14.83
C GLU A 24 -1.24 19.41 14.36
N THR A 25 -0.66 18.43 15.02
CA THR A 25 -0.93 17.03 14.80
C THR A 25 -2.31 16.78 15.36
N SER A 26 -3.30 16.68 14.50
CA SER A 26 -4.50 15.98 14.88
C SER A 26 -4.09 14.52 15.14
N ILE A 27 -3.74 14.26 16.37
CA ILE A 27 -3.50 12.92 16.89
C ILE A 27 -4.83 12.20 16.79
N PHE A 28 -5.08 11.53 15.68
CA PHE A 28 -6.11 10.51 15.66
C PHE A 28 -5.61 9.41 16.62
N PRO A 29 -6.35 9.11 17.69
CA PRO A 29 -5.95 8.02 18.56
C PRO A 29 -5.91 6.76 17.73
N ALA A 30 -4.73 6.12 17.67
CA ALA A 30 -4.51 4.84 17.00
C ALA A 30 -5.41 3.71 17.55
N ALA A 31 -6.20 4.02 18.57
CA ALA A 31 -7.04 3.08 19.30
C ALA A 31 -8.30 2.61 18.56
N ASP A 32 -8.73 3.33 17.50
CA ASP A 32 -9.99 3.02 16.80
C ASP A 32 -9.78 2.49 15.37
N LEU A 33 -8.52 2.25 14.96
CA LEU A 33 -8.19 1.76 13.65
C LEU A 33 -8.03 0.24 13.67
N ASP A 34 -9.12 -0.46 13.46
CA ASP A 34 -9.14 -1.92 13.35
C ASP A 34 -9.33 -2.34 11.88
N PHE A 35 -8.26 -2.82 11.28
CA PHE A 35 -8.25 -3.38 9.93
C PHE A 35 -8.28 -4.91 9.92
N ARG A 36 -8.69 -5.53 11.03
CA ARG A 36 -8.78 -6.99 11.14
C ARG A 36 -9.66 -7.58 10.06
N GLY A 37 -9.14 -8.60 9.40
CA GLY A 37 -9.81 -9.27 8.29
C GLY A 37 -9.71 -8.56 6.95
N ARG A 38 -8.96 -7.46 6.86
CA ARG A 38 -8.61 -6.82 5.59
C ARG A 38 -7.35 -7.42 5.02
N SER A 39 -7.35 -7.68 3.74
CA SER A 39 -6.23 -8.29 3.03
C SER A 39 -5.58 -7.30 2.07
N VAL A 40 -4.26 -7.23 2.13
CA VAL A 40 -3.43 -6.37 1.29
C VAL A 40 -2.44 -7.21 0.50
N LEU A 41 -2.33 -6.98 -0.80
CA LEU A 41 -1.23 -7.47 -1.60
C LEU A 41 -0.13 -6.40 -1.65
N LEU A 42 1.01 -6.68 -1.04
CA LEU A 42 2.18 -5.82 -1.04
C LEU A 42 3.13 -6.23 -2.17
N VAL A 43 3.40 -5.33 -3.08
CA VAL A 43 4.31 -5.56 -4.22
C VAL A 43 5.54 -4.67 -4.05
N GLU A 44 6.63 -5.29 -3.67
CA GLU A 44 7.92 -4.64 -3.38
C GLU A 44 9.06 -5.60 -3.75
N ASP A 45 10.02 -5.15 -4.54
CA ASP A 45 11.15 -5.97 -4.99
C ASP A 45 12.28 -6.06 -3.95
N ASN A 46 12.35 -5.14 -3.02
CA ASN A 46 13.32 -5.15 -1.94
C ASN A 46 12.79 -5.95 -0.73
N GLU A 47 13.42 -7.08 -0.46
CA GLU A 47 13.03 -7.99 0.62
C GLU A 47 12.96 -7.31 1.98
N LEU A 48 13.95 -6.46 2.32
CA LEU A 48 13.97 -5.74 3.59
C LEU A 48 12.81 -4.74 3.71
N ASN A 49 12.53 -3.99 2.65
CA ASN A 49 11.39 -3.08 2.62
C ASN A 49 10.07 -3.83 2.76
N SER A 50 9.95 -4.97 2.07
CA SER A 50 8.79 -5.84 2.15
C SER A 50 8.56 -6.35 3.57
N GLU A 51 9.60 -6.87 4.24
CA GLU A 51 9.50 -7.35 5.62
C GLU A 51 9.05 -6.25 6.59
N ILE A 52 9.63 -5.06 6.49
CA ILE A 52 9.26 -3.92 7.34
C ILE A 52 7.79 -3.54 7.12
N MET A 53 7.35 -3.47 5.87
CA MET A 53 5.96 -3.12 5.54
C MET A 53 4.96 -4.19 6.00
N VAL A 54 5.30 -5.47 5.82
CA VAL A 54 4.47 -6.59 6.31
C VAL A 54 4.26 -6.48 7.81
N GLU A 55 5.31 -6.19 8.54
CA GLU A 55 5.26 -6.09 9.99
C GLU A 55 4.42 -4.91 10.48
N ILE A 56 4.59 -3.74 9.85
CA ILE A 56 3.76 -2.56 10.12
C ILE A 56 2.28 -2.87 9.84
N LEU A 57 1.97 -3.43 8.68
CA LEU A 57 0.59 -3.73 8.30
C LEU A 57 -0.05 -4.79 9.22
N ASN A 58 0.71 -5.80 9.63
CA ASN A 58 0.24 -6.81 10.58
C ASN A 58 -0.08 -6.21 11.96
N GLU A 59 0.70 -5.23 12.44
CA GLU A 59 0.40 -4.50 13.69
C GLU A 59 -0.97 -3.83 13.66
N TYR A 60 -1.41 -3.37 12.49
CA TYR A 60 -2.73 -2.75 12.31
C TYR A 60 -3.85 -3.77 11.98
N GLY A 61 -3.53 -5.06 11.96
CA GLY A 61 -4.51 -6.13 11.79
C GLY A 61 -4.73 -6.60 10.36
N PHE A 62 -3.98 -6.10 9.38
CA PHE A 62 -4.06 -6.58 8.00
C PHE A 62 -3.52 -8.00 7.85
N VAL A 63 -4.11 -8.74 6.93
CA VAL A 63 -3.52 -9.95 6.37
C VAL A 63 -2.74 -9.55 5.12
N VAL A 64 -1.43 -9.81 5.10
CA VAL A 64 -0.55 -9.36 4.04
C VAL A 64 -0.04 -10.54 3.22
N ASP A 65 -0.27 -10.50 1.91
CA ASP A 65 0.42 -11.33 0.93
C ASP A 65 1.45 -10.46 0.18
N THR A 66 2.52 -11.05 -0.30
CA THR A 66 3.62 -10.32 -0.93
C THR A 66 3.87 -10.78 -2.36
N ALA A 67 4.36 -9.88 -3.20
CA ALA A 67 4.87 -10.17 -4.53
C ALA A 67 6.18 -9.40 -4.77
N GLU A 68 7.14 -10.03 -5.43
CA GLU A 68 8.47 -9.45 -5.64
C GLU A 68 8.57 -8.57 -6.89
N ASN A 69 7.59 -8.64 -7.76
CA ASN A 69 7.53 -7.84 -9.00
C ASN A 69 6.11 -7.71 -9.53
N GLY A 70 5.95 -6.87 -10.55
CA GLY A 70 4.65 -6.62 -11.15
C GLY A 70 4.01 -7.83 -11.83
N ALA A 71 4.82 -8.72 -12.42
CA ALA A 71 4.31 -9.93 -13.08
C ALA A 71 3.70 -10.90 -12.07
N GLU A 72 4.36 -11.10 -10.94
CA GLU A 72 3.83 -11.91 -9.84
C GLU A 72 2.55 -11.32 -9.26
N ALA A 73 2.52 -9.99 -9.10
CA ALA A 73 1.33 -9.28 -8.64
C ALA A 73 0.12 -9.50 -9.58
N VAL A 74 0.32 -9.38 -10.88
CA VAL A 74 -0.72 -9.64 -11.90
C VAL A 74 -1.24 -11.08 -11.81
N GLU A 75 -0.34 -12.06 -11.71
CA GLU A 75 -0.74 -13.48 -11.57
C GLU A 75 -1.51 -13.75 -10.28
N LYS A 76 -1.09 -13.16 -9.16
CA LYS A 76 -1.81 -13.29 -7.88
C LYS A 76 -3.21 -12.69 -7.96
N VAL A 77 -3.36 -11.48 -8.48
CA VAL A 77 -4.67 -10.84 -8.64
C VAL A 77 -5.55 -11.61 -9.62
N LYS A 78 -5.00 -12.06 -10.74
CA LYS A 78 -5.71 -12.84 -11.75
C LYS A 78 -6.27 -14.16 -11.22
N ASN A 79 -5.52 -14.83 -10.34
CA ASN A 79 -5.90 -16.11 -9.75
C ASN A 79 -6.68 -15.97 -8.44
N ALA A 80 -6.82 -14.75 -7.92
CA ALA A 80 -7.59 -14.47 -6.72
C ALA A 80 -9.09 -14.56 -6.97
N THR A 81 -9.83 -14.83 -5.91
CA THR A 81 -11.29 -14.66 -5.89
C THR A 81 -11.62 -13.20 -5.56
N PRO A 82 -12.63 -12.61 -6.19
CA PRO A 82 -13.08 -11.27 -5.79
C PRO A 82 -13.32 -11.15 -4.29
N GLY A 83 -12.57 -10.25 -3.63
CA GLY A 83 -12.61 -10.07 -2.19
C GLY A 83 -11.45 -10.73 -1.41
N ASP A 84 -10.59 -11.51 -2.07
CA ASP A 84 -9.38 -12.05 -1.43
C ASP A 84 -8.40 -10.94 -1.05
N TYR A 85 -8.32 -9.89 -1.85
CA TYR A 85 -7.57 -8.67 -1.56
C TYR A 85 -8.50 -7.46 -1.51
N ASP A 86 -8.36 -6.64 -0.50
CA ASP A 86 -9.08 -5.36 -0.38
C ASP A 86 -8.36 -4.25 -1.14
N LEU A 87 -7.03 -4.30 -1.18
CA LEU A 87 -6.23 -3.37 -1.96
C LEU A 87 -4.84 -3.93 -2.29
N VAL A 88 -4.16 -3.26 -3.21
CA VAL A 88 -2.78 -3.53 -3.61
C VAL A 88 -1.91 -2.32 -3.29
N LEU A 89 -0.82 -2.53 -2.56
CA LEU A 89 0.29 -1.59 -2.43
C LEU A 89 1.34 -1.93 -3.48
N MET A 90 1.51 -1.06 -4.47
CA MET A 90 2.31 -1.34 -5.67
C MET A 90 3.52 -0.43 -5.76
N ASP A 91 4.71 -0.97 -5.60
CA ASP A 91 5.91 -0.23 -5.96
C ASP A 91 5.92 0.08 -7.46
N VAL A 92 6.25 1.30 -7.81
CA VAL A 92 6.32 1.74 -9.21
C VAL A 92 7.58 1.23 -9.89
N GLN A 93 8.71 1.26 -9.20
CA GLN A 93 10.02 0.91 -9.77
C GLN A 93 10.47 -0.48 -9.33
N MET A 94 10.24 -1.45 -10.19
CA MET A 94 10.61 -2.85 -9.96
C MET A 94 11.22 -3.47 -11.23
N PRO A 95 12.11 -4.47 -11.09
CA PRO A 95 12.59 -5.25 -12.23
C PRO A 95 11.49 -6.14 -12.80
N VAL A 96 11.72 -6.73 -13.95
CA VAL A 96 10.82 -7.63 -14.68
C VAL A 96 9.58 -6.90 -15.22
N MET A 97 8.74 -6.39 -14.36
CA MET A 97 7.55 -5.60 -14.71
C MET A 97 7.36 -4.50 -13.67
N ASN A 98 7.33 -3.26 -14.10
CA ASN A 98 7.10 -2.12 -13.21
C ASN A 98 5.64 -1.99 -12.77
N GLY A 99 5.38 -1.16 -11.76
CA GLY A 99 4.04 -1.01 -11.20
C GLY A 99 3.01 -0.41 -12.16
N TYR A 100 3.42 0.45 -13.09
CA TYR A 100 2.52 1.01 -14.10
C TYR A 100 2.02 -0.07 -15.07
N GLU A 101 2.92 -0.90 -15.56
CA GLU A 101 2.59 -1.99 -16.46
C GLU A 101 1.72 -3.06 -15.78
N ALA A 102 2.07 -3.44 -14.54
CA ALA A 102 1.27 -4.34 -13.74
C ALA A 102 -0.15 -3.81 -13.53
N THR A 103 -0.30 -2.53 -13.22
CA THR A 103 -1.62 -1.89 -13.06
C THR A 103 -2.44 -1.96 -14.34
N ARG A 104 -1.85 -1.65 -15.50
CA ARG A 104 -2.55 -1.75 -16.79
C ARG A 104 -3.04 -3.17 -17.05
N GLN A 105 -2.22 -4.18 -16.77
CA GLN A 105 -2.61 -5.58 -16.94
C GLN A 105 -3.72 -5.99 -15.97
N ILE A 106 -3.67 -5.55 -14.72
CA ILE A 106 -4.75 -5.78 -13.75
C ILE A 106 -6.05 -5.12 -14.23
N ARG A 107 -5.99 -3.86 -14.70
CA ARG A 107 -7.17 -3.16 -15.24
C ARG A 107 -7.75 -3.79 -16.51
N ALA A 108 -6.96 -4.57 -17.23
CA ALA A 108 -7.38 -5.31 -18.43
C ALA A 108 -7.93 -6.71 -18.12
N LEU A 109 -8.00 -7.13 -16.86
CA LEU A 109 -8.57 -8.41 -16.49
C LEU A 109 -10.06 -8.48 -16.85
N PRO A 110 -10.55 -9.68 -17.29
CA PRO A 110 -11.94 -9.83 -17.70
C PRO A 110 -12.94 -9.74 -16.55
N ASP A 111 -12.52 -10.02 -15.33
CA ASP A 111 -13.36 -9.89 -14.14
C ASP A 111 -13.35 -8.43 -13.65
N PRO A 112 -14.49 -7.72 -13.69
CA PRO A 112 -14.54 -6.31 -13.29
C PRO A 112 -14.26 -6.08 -11.81
N ALA A 113 -14.51 -7.07 -10.95
CA ALA A 113 -14.20 -6.96 -9.53
C ALA A 113 -12.68 -7.03 -9.25
N LEU A 114 -11.96 -7.87 -10.00
CA LEU A 114 -10.50 -7.93 -9.94
C LEU A 114 -9.86 -6.73 -10.65
N ALA A 115 -10.37 -6.36 -11.81
CA ALA A 115 -9.89 -5.20 -12.55
C ALA A 115 -10.10 -3.88 -11.80
N GLY A 116 -11.12 -3.79 -10.97
CA GLY A 116 -11.48 -2.62 -10.16
C GLY A 116 -10.82 -2.57 -8.78
N ILE A 117 -9.92 -3.51 -8.46
CA ILE A 117 -9.23 -3.50 -7.15
C ILE A 117 -8.51 -2.19 -6.90
N THR A 118 -8.57 -1.69 -5.67
CA THR A 118 -7.87 -0.47 -5.28
C THR A 118 -6.35 -0.67 -5.34
N ILE A 119 -5.65 0.20 -6.06
CA ILE A 119 -4.19 0.15 -6.19
C ILE A 119 -3.59 1.48 -5.73
N LEU A 120 -2.75 1.41 -4.70
CA LEU A 120 -1.96 2.52 -4.20
C LEU A 120 -0.52 2.39 -4.70
N ALA A 121 -0.06 3.39 -5.44
CA ALA A 121 1.32 3.46 -5.90
C ALA A 121 2.27 3.83 -4.75
N MET A 122 3.43 3.19 -4.69
CA MET A 122 4.56 3.61 -3.86
C MET A 122 5.66 4.09 -4.78
N THR A 123 6.05 5.35 -4.69
CA THR A 123 7.01 5.96 -5.61
C THR A 123 8.12 6.72 -4.88
N ALA A 124 9.35 6.60 -5.37
CA ALA A 124 10.49 7.38 -4.88
C ALA A 124 10.40 8.87 -5.28
N ASN A 125 9.63 9.18 -6.31
CA ASN A 125 9.46 10.52 -6.84
C ASN A 125 8.00 10.97 -6.70
N ALA A 126 7.76 11.95 -5.84
CA ALA A 126 6.44 12.56 -5.68
C ALA A 126 6.20 13.75 -6.62
N PHE A 127 6.91 13.81 -7.75
CA PHE A 127 6.73 14.86 -8.75
C PHE A 127 5.39 14.70 -9.48
N ASP A 128 4.82 15.80 -9.90
CA ASP A 128 3.51 15.86 -10.56
C ASP A 128 3.41 14.96 -11.80
N GLU A 129 4.52 14.76 -12.51
CA GLU A 129 4.57 13.86 -13.68
C GLU A 129 4.34 12.38 -13.30
N ASP A 130 4.95 11.91 -12.22
CA ASP A 130 4.79 10.51 -11.77
C ASP A 130 3.41 10.27 -11.17
N ARG A 131 2.87 11.26 -10.46
CA ARG A 131 1.47 11.25 -10.01
C ARG A 131 0.50 11.13 -11.18
N LYS A 132 0.71 11.94 -12.20
CA LYS A 132 -0.12 11.93 -13.40
C LYS A 132 -0.06 10.59 -14.12
N LYS A 133 1.14 10.03 -14.30
CA LYS A 133 1.33 8.69 -14.89
C LYS A 133 0.63 7.59 -14.07
N ALA A 134 0.72 7.65 -12.74
CA ALA A 134 0.06 6.70 -11.86
C ALA A 134 -1.46 6.72 -12.05
N LEU A 135 -2.05 7.90 -12.07
CA LEU A 135 -3.50 8.07 -12.29
C LEU A 135 -3.90 7.66 -13.72
N GLU A 136 -3.13 8.02 -14.73
CA GLU A 136 -3.39 7.68 -16.14
C GLU A 136 -3.33 6.17 -16.40
N CYS A 137 -2.49 5.41 -15.68
CA CYS A 137 -2.45 3.95 -15.82
C CYS A 137 -3.53 3.23 -15.00
N GLY A 138 -4.29 3.94 -14.18
CA GLY A 138 -5.43 3.40 -13.43
C GLY A 138 -5.17 3.13 -11.94
N MET A 139 -4.11 3.70 -11.36
CA MET A 139 -3.90 3.69 -9.91
C MET A 139 -4.84 4.69 -9.22
N ASP A 140 -5.28 4.34 -8.01
CA ASP A 140 -6.29 5.13 -7.30
C ASP A 140 -5.68 6.20 -6.39
N SER A 141 -4.48 5.95 -5.87
CA SER A 141 -3.75 6.87 -5.00
C SER A 141 -2.25 6.57 -5.05
N PHE A 142 -1.46 7.39 -4.37
CA PHE A 142 -0.01 7.22 -4.31
C PHE A 142 0.54 7.59 -2.94
N LEU A 143 1.68 6.99 -2.61
CA LEU A 143 2.49 7.26 -1.43
C LEU A 143 3.92 7.54 -1.89
N SER A 144 4.56 8.54 -1.29
CA SER A 144 5.97 8.83 -1.56
C SER A 144 6.87 7.98 -0.66
N LYS A 145 7.96 7.48 -1.21
CA LYS A 145 9.04 6.85 -0.43
C LYS A 145 10.02 7.94 0.06
N PRO A 146 10.53 7.86 1.29
CA PRO A 146 10.30 6.82 2.28
C PRO A 146 8.86 6.86 2.86
N ILE A 147 8.27 5.68 3.05
CA ILE A 147 6.89 5.56 3.54
C ILE A 147 6.79 6.07 4.98
N VAL A 148 5.95 7.06 5.19
CA VAL A 148 5.58 7.55 6.52
C VAL A 148 4.34 6.78 7.00
N ILE A 149 4.43 6.18 8.17
CA ILE A 149 3.38 5.29 8.69
C ILE A 149 2.02 6.00 8.76
N GLU A 150 2.00 7.24 9.23
CA GLU A 150 0.80 8.05 9.33
C GLU A 150 0.13 8.29 7.98
N GLU A 151 0.94 8.59 6.95
CA GLU A 151 0.45 8.77 5.58
C GLU A 151 -0.09 7.46 4.99
N LEU A 152 0.61 6.36 5.23
CA LEU A 152 0.18 5.02 4.83
C LEU A 152 -1.17 4.67 5.44
N ILE A 153 -1.31 4.79 6.75
CA ILE A 153 -2.54 4.46 7.45
C ILE A 153 -3.70 5.38 7.03
N CYS A 154 -3.43 6.66 6.86
CA CYS A 154 -4.42 7.62 6.35
C CYS A 154 -4.90 7.25 4.93
N ALA A 155 -3.97 6.91 4.04
CA ALA A 155 -4.28 6.47 2.68
C ALA A 155 -5.09 5.17 2.67
N LEU A 156 -4.72 4.19 3.49
CA LEU A 156 -5.46 2.93 3.65
C LEU A 156 -6.89 3.17 4.15
N GLN A 157 -7.06 4.00 5.17
CA GLN A 157 -8.38 4.36 5.68
C GLN A 157 -9.27 5.01 4.63
N ASN A 158 -8.74 5.98 3.91
CA ASN A 158 -9.52 6.73 2.93
C ASN A 158 -9.96 5.83 1.78
N ASN A 159 -9.09 4.96 1.30
CA ASN A 159 -9.40 4.06 0.20
C ASN A 159 -10.30 2.88 0.62
N LEU A 160 -10.15 2.35 1.82
CA LEU A 160 -10.99 1.27 2.32
C LEU A 160 -12.41 1.75 2.71
N LYS A 161 -12.57 2.99 3.16
CA LYS A 161 -13.89 3.58 3.46
C LYS A 161 -14.74 3.77 2.21
N CYS A 162 -14.15 4.13 1.08
CA CYS A 162 -14.87 4.24 -0.19
C CYS A 162 -15.52 2.91 -0.58
N HIS A 163 -14.85 1.80 -0.39
CA HIS A 163 -15.41 0.47 -0.69
C HIS A 163 -16.54 0.03 0.26
N LEU A 164 -16.55 0.53 1.50
CA LEU A 164 -17.64 0.24 2.44
C LEU A 164 -18.94 0.95 2.04
N ALA A 165 -18.85 2.16 1.51
CA ALA A 165 -20.02 2.92 1.05
C ALA A 165 -20.70 2.24 -0.16
N GLU A 166 -19.93 1.65 -1.06
CA GLU A 166 -20.47 0.93 -2.23
C GLU A 166 -21.12 -0.42 -1.87
N ARG A 167 -20.60 -1.12 -0.85
CA ARG A 167 -21.17 -2.40 -0.36
C ARG A 167 -22.47 -2.22 0.45
N THR A 168 -22.73 -1.03 0.96
CA THR A 168 -23.93 -0.73 1.76
C THR A 168 -25.09 -0.19 0.93
N SER A 169 -24.88 0.04 -0.35
CA SER A 169 -25.89 0.58 -1.28
C SER A 169 -26.61 -0.50 -2.10
N VAL A 170 -26.79 -1.67 -1.52
CA VAL A 170 -27.65 -2.73 -2.11
C VAL A 170 -28.85 -2.96 -1.23
#